data_792e8224b060f376910bf0c1a7e6eaf1
#
_entry.id   792e8224b060f376910bf0c1a7e6eaf1
#
_cell.length_a   1.000
_cell.length_b   1.000
_cell.length_c   1.000
_cell.angle_alpha   90.00
_cell.angle_beta   90.00
_cell.angle_gamma   90.00
#
_symmetry.space_group_name_H-M   'P 1'
#
loop_
_entity.id
_entity.type
_entity.pdbx_description
1 polymer ?
#
loop_
_entity_poly.entity_id
_entity_poly.type
_entity_poly.pdbx_seq_one_letter_code
_entity_poly.pdbx_strand_id
1 'polypeptide(L)'
;MKELKAIKKKYKIIYADPPWYFKSYSKKGEDRNATRHYSCMALNDICNLPINDIADVDCTLFLWVTDPFLEKSFKVIKAWGFKYKTVAFTWVKTNQMNNFFMGLGYWTRANPEMCLLATKGKPKRISKNVQQLVIDKRREHSKKPHKIRNAIVELCGNLPRIELFARQKVQGWDSFGNEI
;
A
#
# COMPACT_ATOMS: atom_id res chain seq x y z
N MET A 1 15.21 -3.87 9.01
CA MET A 1 14.48 -4.38 10.19
C MET A 1 14.91 -3.73 11.51
N LYS A 2 16.23 -3.56 11.76
CA LYS A 2 16.71 -2.88 12.98
C LYS A 2 16.18 -1.45 13.14
N GLU A 3 16.05 -0.71 12.05
CA GLU A 3 15.59 0.70 12.05
C GLU A 3 14.11 0.87 12.40
N LEU A 4 13.20 -0.04 11.94
CA LEU A 4 11.79 0.01 12.36
C LEU A 4 11.62 -0.23 13.86
N LYS A 5 12.43 -1.11 14.46
CA LYS A 5 12.43 -1.36 15.91
C LYS A 5 12.95 -0.16 16.73
N ALA A 6 13.72 0.74 16.10
CA ALA A 6 14.20 1.95 16.75
C ALA A 6 13.14 3.07 16.84
N ILE A 7 12.03 2.94 16.09
CA ILE A 7 10.97 3.94 16.11
C ILE A 7 10.17 3.80 17.40
N LYS A 8 10.30 4.80 18.29
CA LYS A 8 9.54 4.86 19.57
C LYS A 8 8.14 5.47 19.39
N LYS A 9 7.94 6.24 18.31
CA LYS A 9 6.67 6.92 18.00
C LYS A 9 5.60 5.92 17.60
N LYS A 10 4.35 6.15 18.07
CA LYS A 10 3.17 5.38 17.68
C LYS A 10 2.38 6.13 16.63
N TYR A 11 1.85 5.36 15.67
CA TYR A 11 1.10 5.92 14.55
C TYR A 11 -0.35 5.45 14.56
N LYS A 12 -1.24 6.38 14.30
CA LYS A 12 -2.69 6.13 14.16
C LYS A 12 -3.08 5.82 12.71
N ILE A 13 -2.18 6.13 11.77
CA ILE A 13 -2.35 5.82 10.34
C ILE A 13 -1.06 5.21 9.83
N ILE A 14 -1.17 4.04 9.22
CA ILE A 14 -0.08 3.37 8.51
C ILE A 14 -0.50 3.18 7.06
N TYR A 15 0.30 3.69 6.12
CA TYR A 15 0.12 3.56 4.69
C TYR A 15 1.28 2.75 4.13
N ALA A 16 1.03 1.65 3.44
CA ALA A 16 2.04 0.70 3.03
C ALA A 16 1.84 0.21 1.59
N ASP A 17 2.94 0.20 0.82
CA ASP A 17 3.00 -0.38 -0.53
C ASP A 17 4.16 -1.39 -0.58
N PRO A 18 4.00 -2.60 -0.01
CA PRO A 18 5.08 -3.57 0.07
C PRO A 18 5.60 -3.97 -1.32
N PRO A 19 6.92 -4.18 -1.47
CA PRO A 19 7.51 -4.68 -2.71
C PRO A 19 7.27 -6.19 -2.85
N TRP A 20 6.03 -6.57 -3.22
CA TRP A 20 5.62 -7.96 -3.36
C TRP A 20 6.52 -8.71 -4.34
N TYR A 21 7.09 -9.83 -3.91
CA TYR A 21 7.86 -10.69 -4.79
C TYR A 21 6.93 -11.49 -5.71
N PHE A 22 6.96 -11.18 -6.99
CA PHE A 22 6.17 -11.84 -8.01
C PHE A 22 7.06 -12.63 -8.96
N LYS A 23 6.86 -13.95 -9.06
CA LYS A 23 7.47 -14.78 -10.08
C LYS A 23 6.56 -14.78 -11.31
N SER A 24 7.07 -14.29 -12.43
CA SER A 24 6.33 -14.30 -13.70
C SER A 24 6.20 -15.74 -14.24
N TYR A 25 5.08 -16.04 -14.90
CA TYR A 25 4.86 -17.37 -15.52
C TYR A 25 5.70 -17.59 -16.77
N SER A 26 6.20 -16.56 -17.43
CA SER A 26 6.98 -16.67 -18.65
C SER A 26 8.30 -15.90 -18.57
N LYS A 27 9.37 -16.43 -19.19
CA LYS A 27 10.65 -15.73 -19.31
C LYS A 27 10.53 -14.35 -19.96
N LYS A 28 9.64 -14.17 -20.95
CA LYS A 28 9.33 -12.86 -21.54
C LYS A 28 8.61 -11.90 -20.59
N GLY A 29 7.93 -12.40 -19.57
CA GLY A 29 7.28 -11.60 -18.52
C GLY A 29 8.25 -11.15 -17.44
N GLU A 30 9.35 -11.87 -17.22
CA GLU A 30 10.38 -11.52 -16.23
C GLU A 30 11.09 -10.21 -16.57
N ASP A 31 11.26 -9.88 -17.86
CA ASP A 31 11.89 -8.63 -18.30
C ASP A 31 11.08 -7.38 -17.92
N ARG A 32 9.78 -7.52 -17.65
CA ARG A 32 8.87 -6.44 -17.25
C ARG A 32 8.48 -6.52 -15.77
N ASN A 33 9.11 -7.41 -15.02
CA ASN A 33 8.75 -7.68 -13.62
C ASN A 33 9.40 -6.65 -12.68
N ALA A 34 8.70 -6.34 -11.58
CA ALA A 34 9.16 -5.46 -10.51
C ALA A 34 10.52 -5.85 -9.92
N THR A 35 10.89 -7.14 -10.00
CA THR A 35 12.17 -7.68 -9.49
C THR A 35 13.41 -7.07 -10.15
N ARG A 36 13.30 -6.48 -11.34
CA ARG A 36 14.41 -5.76 -12.00
C ARG A 36 14.54 -4.30 -11.57
N HIS A 37 13.50 -3.74 -10.98
CA HIS A 37 13.46 -2.33 -10.64
C HIS A 37 13.69 -2.04 -9.16
N TYR A 38 13.44 -3.02 -8.28
CA TYR A 38 13.68 -2.91 -6.83
C TYR A 38 13.76 -4.29 -6.17
N SER A 39 14.45 -4.37 -5.04
CA SER A 39 14.55 -5.60 -4.24
C SER A 39 13.18 -5.98 -3.68
N CYS A 40 12.56 -7.01 -4.25
CA CYS A 40 11.30 -7.55 -3.73
C CYS A 40 11.54 -8.28 -2.40
N MET A 41 10.53 -8.27 -1.53
CA MET A 41 10.57 -8.98 -0.25
C MET A 41 9.74 -10.27 -0.32
N ALA A 42 10.25 -11.35 0.29
CA ALA A 42 9.44 -12.55 0.47
C ALA A 42 8.25 -12.27 1.41
N LEU A 43 7.15 -13.01 1.22
CA LEU A 43 5.94 -12.83 2.03
C LEU A 43 6.21 -12.94 3.53
N ASN A 44 7.05 -13.90 3.93
CA ASN A 44 7.41 -14.10 5.34
C ASN A 44 8.19 -12.91 5.90
N ASP A 45 9.07 -12.29 5.10
CA ASP A 45 9.82 -11.11 5.54
C ASP A 45 8.90 -9.92 5.74
N ILE A 46 7.90 -9.74 4.85
CA ILE A 46 6.87 -8.71 5.01
C ILE A 46 6.05 -8.98 6.28
N CYS A 47 5.61 -10.21 6.50
CA CYS A 47 4.85 -10.58 7.69
C CYS A 47 5.64 -10.35 9.00
N ASN A 48 6.95 -10.56 8.98
CA ASN A 48 7.83 -10.44 10.15
C ASN A 48 8.25 -9.00 10.48
N LEU A 49 7.83 -8.01 9.68
CA LEU A 49 8.08 -6.61 10.02
C LEU A 49 7.37 -6.25 11.33
N PRO A 50 8.02 -5.54 12.26
CA PRO A 50 7.48 -5.22 13.59
C PRO A 50 6.48 -4.05 13.53
N ILE A 51 5.48 -4.14 12.64
CA ILE A 51 4.50 -3.07 12.40
C ILE A 51 3.58 -2.90 13.62
N ASN A 52 3.30 -4.00 14.33
CA ASN A 52 2.52 -3.92 15.55
C ASN A 52 3.19 -3.05 16.64
N ASP A 53 4.54 -2.97 16.63
CA ASP A 53 5.31 -2.19 17.61
C ASP A 53 5.21 -0.68 17.37
N ILE A 54 4.95 -0.25 16.14
CA ILE A 54 4.79 1.18 15.79
C ILE A 54 3.31 1.59 15.65
N ALA A 55 2.39 0.63 15.60
CA ALA A 55 0.96 0.91 15.55
C ALA A 55 0.44 1.34 16.93
N ASP A 56 -0.38 2.41 16.96
CA ASP A 56 -1.13 2.82 18.14
C ASP A 56 -2.19 1.76 18.50
N VAL A 57 -2.77 1.86 19.69
CA VAL A 57 -3.88 1.00 20.14
C VAL A 57 -5.09 1.10 19.22
N ASP A 58 -5.35 2.32 18.70
CA ASP A 58 -6.36 2.59 17.66
C ASP A 58 -5.67 3.05 16.40
N CYS A 59 -5.48 2.14 15.44
CA CYS A 59 -4.72 2.40 14.23
C CYS A 59 -5.45 1.92 12.97
N THR A 60 -5.36 2.69 11.89
CA THR A 60 -5.87 2.35 10.55
C THR A 60 -4.71 2.02 9.63
N LEU A 61 -4.76 0.88 8.98
CA LEU A 61 -3.82 0.42 7.97
C LEU A 61 -4.44 0.56 6.57
N PHE A 62 -3.70 1.19 5.66
CA PHE A 62 -3.96 1.23 4.22
C PHE A 62 -2.87 0.46 3.52
N LEU A 63 -3.21 -0.70 2.93
CA LEU A 63 -2.27 -1.64 2.35
C LEU A 63 -2.53 -1.84 0.86
N TRP A 64 -1.59 -1.40 0.01
CA TRP A 64 -1.66 -1.69 -1.42
C TRP A 64 -1.37 -3.14 -1.72
N VAL A 65 -2.14 -3.68 -2.64
CA VAL A 65 -2.01 -5.06 -3.09
C VAL A 65 -2.27 -5.17 -4.59
N THR A 66 -1.51 -6.03 -5.24
CA THR A 66 -1.78 -6.45 -6.62
C THR A 66 -2.63 -7.72 -6.61
N ASP A 67 -3.45 -7.93 -7.65
CA ASP A 67 -4.40 -9.04 -7.71
C ASP A 67 -3.82 -10.40 -7.33
N PRO A 68 -2.61 -10.83 -7.80
CA PRO A 68 -2.05 -12.13 -7.46
C PRO A 68 -1.69 -12.29 -5.97
N PHE A 69 -1.61 -11.19 -5.23
CA PHE A 69 -1.27 -11.19 -3.81
C PHE A 69 -2.44 -10.90 -2.88
N LEU A 70 -3.64 -10.73 -3.43
CA LEU A 70 -4.83 -10.40 -2.63
C LEU A 70 -5.04 -11.40 -1.49
N GLU A 71 -5.04 -12.70 -1.76
CA GLU A 71 -5.15 -13.74 -0.73
C GLU A 71 -4.02 -13.64 0.32
N LYS A 72 -2.78 -13.46 -0.16
CA LYS A 72 -1.60 -13.39 0.70
C LYS A 72 -1.57 -12.13 1.58
N SER A 73 -2.17 -11.04 1.12
CA SER A 73 -2.25 -9.79 1.87
C SER A 73 -3.01 -9.91 3.19
N PHE A 74 -3.99 -10.81 3.27
CA PHE A 74 -4.72 -11.08 4.52
C PHE A 74 -3.82 -11.71 5.60
N LYS A 75 -2.81 -12.53 5.19
CA LYS A 75 -1.80 -13.06 6.11
C LYS A 75 -0.94 -11.93 6.68
N VAL A 76 -0.53 -10.97 5.84
CA VAL A 76 0.23 -9.78 6.26
C VAL A 76 -0.59 -8.93 7.23
N ILE A 77 -1.84 -8.62 6.89
CA ILE A 77 -2.75 -7.84 7.75
C ILE A 77 -2.85 -8.48 9.14
N LYS A 78 -3.05 -9.81 9.19
CA LYS A 78 -3.14 -10.56 10.45
C LYS A 78 -1.81 -10.56 11.20
N ALA A 79 -0.68 -10.79 10.52
CA ALA A 79 0.66 -10.83 11.13
C ALA A 79 1.04 -9.47 11.75
N TRP A 80 0.61 -8.36 11.13
CA TRP A 80 0.82 -7.01 11.66
C TRP A 80 -0.16 -6.61 12.78
N GLY A 81 -1.07 -7.52 13.18
CA GLY A 81 -2.01 -7.31 14.29
C GLY A 81 -3.26 -6.51 13.91
N PHE A 82 -3.60 -6.45 12.62
CA PHE A 82 -4.79 -5.76 12.12
C PHE A 82 -5.91 -6.73 11.72
N LYS A 83 -7.13 -6.18 11.66
CA LYS A 83 -8.32 -6.86 11.16
C LYS A 83 -8.81 -6.18 9.90
N TYR A 84 -8.89 -6.91 8.80
CA TYR A 84 -9.44 -6.42 7.52
C TYR A 84 -10.87 -5.89 7.68
N LYS A 85 -11.18 -4.81 6.99
CA LYS A 85 -12.50 -4.18 6.99
C LYS A 85 -13.12 -4.13 5.60
N THR A 86 -12.40 -3.57 4.62
CA THR A 86 -12.90 -3.35 3.26
C THR A 86 -11.77 -2.96 2.32
N VAL A 87 -12.07 -2.73 1.05
CA VAL A 87 -11.21 -2.00 0.12
C VAL A 87 -11.41 -0.51 0.37
N ALA A 88 -10.32 0.20 0.73
CA ALA A 88 -10.35 1.65 0.92
C ALA A 88 -10.39 2.39 -0.42
N PHE A 89 -9.49 2.00 -1.33
CA PHE A 89 -9.37 2.64 -2.64
C PHE A 89 -9.18 1.60 -3.74
N THR A 90 -9.80 1.87 -4.89
CA THR A 90 -9.55 1.15 -6.15
C THR A 90 -9.02 2.15 -7.16
N TRP A 91 -7.71 2.07 -7.45
CA TRP A 91 -7.11 2.93 -8.45
C TRP A 91 -7.28 2.34 -9.84
N VAL A 92 -8.10 3.00 -10.65
CA VAL A 92 -8.25 2.73 -12.08
C VAL A 92 -7.22 3.57 -12.83
N LYS A 93 -6.32 2.89 -13.52
CA LYS A 93 -5.19 3.50 -14.23
C LYS A 93 -5.59 4.03 -15.59
N THR A 94 -5.17 5.25 -15.90
CA THR A 94 -5.25 5.81 -17.25
C THR A 94 -3.85 6.05 -17.82
N ASN A 95 -3.78 6.15 -19.17
CA ASN A 95 -2.58 6.60 -19.87
C ASN A 95 -2.49 8.14 -19.89
N GLN A 96 -1.49 8.70 -20.55
CA GLN A 96 -1.34 10.16 -20.63
C GLN A 96 -2.49 10.86 -21.36
N MET A 97 -3.20 10.16 -22.25
CA MET A 97 -4.38 10.65 -22.99
C MET A 97 -5.70 10.42 -22.24
N ASN A 98 -5.66 10.02 -20.96
CA ASN A 98 -6.80 9.67 -20.10
C ASN A 98 -7.61 8.44 -20.55
N ASN A 99 -7.14 7.65 -21.51
CA ASN A 99 -7.76 6.37 -21.85
C ASN A 99 -7.41 5.32 -20.78
N PHE A 100 -8.31 4.37 -20.54
CA PHE A 100 -8.04 3.30 -19.60
C PHE A 100 -6.82 2.48 -20.04
N PHE A 101 -5.90 2.28 -19.11
CA PHE A 101 -4.70 1.49 -19.34
C PHE A 101 -5.06 0.01 -19.33
N MET A 102 -4.58 -0.73 -20.34
CA MET A 102 -4.72 -2.19 -20.40
C MET A 102 -3.38 -2.83 -20.03
N GLY A 103 -3.32 -3.39 -18.82
CA GLY A 103 -2.14 -4.09 -18.32
C GLY A 103 -2.10 -5.56 -18.70
N LEU A 104 -1.04 -6.22 -18.25
CA LEU A 104 -0.98 -7.67 -18.26
C LEU A 104 -1.88 -8.23 -17.15
N GLY A 105 -2.32 -9.46 -17.29
CA GLY A 105 -3.11 -10.14 -16.27
C GLY A 105 -3.06 -11.64 -16.49
N TYR A 106 -3.59 -12.42 -15.55
CA TYR A 106 -3.56 -13.87 -15.66
C TYR A 106 -4.57 -14.39 -16.72
N TRP A 107 -5.84 -14.16 -16.48
CA TRP A 107 -6.93 -14.58 -17.34
C TRP A 107 -7.52 -13.41 -18.12
N THR A 108 -7.67 -12.29 -17.43
CA THR A 108 -8.17 -11.05 -18.01
C THR A 108 -7.08 -9.99 -18.00
N ARG A 109 -7.22 -8.96 -18.84
CA ARG A 109 -6.32 -7.82 -18.83
C ARG A 109 -6.56 -6.98 -17.58
N ALA A 110 -5.54 -6.88 -16.71
CA ALA A 110 -5.63 -6.13 -15.47
C ALA A 110 -5.49 -4.62 -15.70
N ASN A 111 -6.23 -3.83 -14.95
CA ASN A 111 -6.09 -2.39 -14.88
C ASN A 111 -5.98 -1.91 -13.44
N PRO A 112 -6.99 -2.15 -12.54
CA PRO A 112 -7.01 -1.51 -11.24
C PRO A 112 -5.94 -2.08 -10.30
N GLU A 113 -5.62 -1.29 -9.28
CA GLU A 113 -4.94 -1.76 -8.07
C GLU A 113 -5.78 -1.41 -6.86
N MET A 114 -5.79 -2.29 -5.86
CA MET A 114 -6.57 -2.12 -4.64
C MET A 114 -5.69 -1.71 -3.48
N CYS A 115 -6.21 -0.78 -2.68
CA CYS A 115 -5.69 -0.44 -1.36
C CYS A 115 -6.67 -0.94 -0.30
N LEU A 116 -6.26 -1.92 0.48
CA LEU A 116 -7.09 -2.53 1.51
C LEU A 116 -7.09 -1.67 2.77
N LEU A 117 -8.23 -1.63 3.46
CA LEU A 117 -8.38 -1.00 4.78
C LEU A 117 -8.47 -2.08 5.85
N ALA A 118 -7.63 -1.96 6.86
CA ALA A 118 -7.68 -2.79 8.05
C ALA A 118 -7.53 -1.92 9.31
N THR A 119 -8.00 -2.41 10.45
CA THR A 119 -7.95 -1.66 11.71
C THR A 119 -7.39 -2.50 12.84
N LYS A 120 -6.69 -1.82 13.75
CA LYS A 120 -6.35 -2.28 15.10
C LYS A 120 -7.15 -1.41 16.08
N GLY A 121 -7.76 -2.01 17.12
CA GLY A 121 -8.62 -1.27 18.02
C GLY A 121 -9.90 -0.73 17.36
N LYS A 122 -10.26 0.50 17.72
CA LYS A 122 -11.50 1.16 17.28
C LYS A 122 -11.21 2.57 16.71
N PRO A 123 -10.36 2.71 15.67
CA PRO A 123 -10.12 4.01 15.06
C PRO A 123 -11.40 4.56 14.44
N LYS A 124 -11.57 5.89 14.50
CA LYS A 124 -12.75 6.58 13.97
C LYS A 124 -12.40 7.27 12.64
N ARG A 125 -13.31 7.21 11.66
CA ARG A 125 -13.28 8.09 10.49
C ARG A 125 -13.92 9.43 10.85
N ILE A 126 -13.41 10.52 10.28
CA ILE A 126 -13.98 11.86 10.45
C ILE A 126 -14.79 12.32 9.24
N SER A 127 -14.42 11.88 8.03
CA SER A 127 -15.16 12.18 6.79
C SER A 127 -15.98 10.97 6.33
N LYS A 128 -17.14 11.24 5.72
CA LYS A 128 -18.01 10.24 5.07
C LYS A 128 -18.02 10.38 3.54
N ASN A 129 -17.31 11.40 3.00
CA ASN A 129 -17.39 11.78 1.59
C ASN A 129 -16.22 11.29 0.74
N VAL A 130 -15.21 10.65 1.36
CA VAL A 130 -14.04 10.14 0.64
C VAL A 130 -14.45 8.98 -0.26
N GLN A 131 -14.25 9.15 -1.57
CA GLN A 131 -14.62 8.16 -2.57
C GLN A 131 -13.61 7.02 -2.64
N GLN A 132 -14.12 5.80 -2.81
CA GLN A 132 -13.31 4.60 -3.00
C GLN A 132 -12.65 4.56 -4.37
N LEU A 133 -13.37 4.97 -5.43
CA LEU A 133 -12.87 4.94 -6.80
C LEU A 133 -11.94 6.11 -7.07
N VAL A 134 -10.74 5.80 -7.55
CA VAL A 134 -9.71 6.77 -7.88
C VAL A 134 -9.26 6.56 -9.31
N ILE A 135 -9.65 7.43 -10.23
CA ILE A 135 -9.16 7.43 -11.60
C ILE A 135 -7.96 8.39 -11.67
N ASP A 136 -6.78 7.87 -12.05
CA ASP A 136 -5.57 8.68 -12.16
C ASP A 136 -4.57 8.05 -13.16
N LYS A 137 -3.71 8.91 -13.71
CA LYS A 137 -2.67 8.49 -14.65
C LYS A 137 -1.66 7.56 -14.01
N ARG A 138 -1.26 6.54 -14.77
CA ARG A 138 -0.13 5.71 -14.42
C ARG A 138 1.15 6.57 -14.46
N ARG A 139 1.96 6.44 -13.43
CA ARG A 139 3.26 7.10 -13.28
C ARG A 139 4.38 6.07 -13.39
N GLU A 140 5.60 6.55 -13.49
CA GLU A 140 6.80 5.72 -13.52
C GLU A 140 6.90 4.82 -12.26
N HIS A 141 7.50 3.65 -12.43
CA HIS A 141 7.84 2.72 -11.34
C HIS A 141 6.70 2.38 -10.38
N SER A 142 5.47 2.20 -10.89
CA SER A 142 4.31 1.82 -10.05
C SER A 142 3.96 2.81 -8.92
N LYS A 143 4.37 4.07 -9.05
CA LYS A 143 4.12 5.13 -8.07
C LYS A 143 2.63 5.37 -7.90
N LYS A 144 2.14 5.24 -6.68
CA LYS A 144 0.71 5.41 -6.36
C LYS A 144 0.26 6.88 -6.50
N PRO A 145 -1.02 7.14 -6.77
CA PRO A 145 -1.55 8.49 -6.91
C PRO A 145 -1.31 9.35 -5.66
N HIS A 146 -0.78 10.56 -5.84
CA HIS A 146 -0.51 11.46 -4.70
C HIS A 146 -1.77 11.82 -3.91
N LYS A 147 -2.93 11.92 -4.60
CA LYS A 147 -4.21 12.25 -3.99
C LYS A 147 -4.68 11.24 -2.94
N ILE A 148 -4.15 10.01 -2.94
CA ILE A 148 -4.48 8.99 -1.93
C ILE A 148 -4.05 9.45 -0.53
N ARG A 149 -2.87 10.05 -0.36
CA ARG A 149 -2.41 10.53 0.95
C ARG A 149 -3.34 11.62 1.50
N ASN A 150 -3.81 12.52 0.63
CA ASN A 150 -4.78 13.56 1.01
C ASN A 150 -6.13 12.94 1.38
N ALA A 151 -6.61 11.98 0.59
CA ALA A 151 -7.84 11.25 0.87
C ALA A 151 -7.79 10.47 2.21
N ILE A 152 -6.64 9.87 2.55
CA ILE A 152 -6.43 9.23 3.85
C ILE A 152 -6.52 10.25 4.99
N VAL A 153 -5.90 11.42 4.84
CA VAL A 153 -5.95 12.50 5.86
C VAL A 153 -7.37 13.06 5.98
N GLU A 154 -8.08 13.23 4.86
CA GLU A 154 -9.49 13.63 4.87
C GLU A 154 -10.36 12.60 5.60
N LEU A 155 -10.13 11.30 5.34
CA LEU A 155 -10.91 10.22 5.95
C LEU A 155 -10.66 10.09 7.45
N CYS A 156 -9.39 10.12 7.87
CA CYS A 156 -8.97 9.78 9.22
C CYS A 156 -8.62 10.98 10.11
N GLY A 157 -8.39 12.16 9.52
CA GLY A 157 -7.92 13.34 10.22
C GLY A 157 -6.40 13.51 10.19
N ASN A 158 -5.94 14.67 10.65
CA ASN A 158 -4.53 15.02 10.75
C ASN A 158 -3.89 14.35 11.99
N LEU A 159 -3.74 13.03 11.92
CA LEU A 159 -3.20 12.18 12.98
C LEU A 159 -1.73 11.81 12.72
N PRO A 160 -0.98 11.35 13.76
CA PRO A 160 0.34 10.75 13.57
C PRO A 160 0.29 9.63 12.53
N ARG A 161 1.09 9.75 11.47
CA ARG A 161 1.04 8.87 10.30
C ARG A 161 2.40 8.57 9.73
N ILE A 162 2.54 7.37 9.17
CA ILE A 162 3.75 6.90 8.52
C ILE A 162 3.43 6.22 7.18
N GLU A 163 4.28 6.46 6.18
CA GLU A 163 4.33 5.69 4.94
C GLU A 163 5.47 4.68 5.01
N LEU A 164 5.13 3.42 4.88
CA LEU A 164 6.08 2.30 4.82
C LEU A 164 6.40 1.98 3.37
N PHE A 165 7.66 1.58 3.11
CA PHE A 165 8.19 1.36 1.77
C PHE A 165 8.14 2.63 0.92
N ALA A 166 8.28 3.78 1.58
CA ALA A 166 8.26 5.08 0.94
C ALA A 166 9.42 5.24 -0.03
N ARG A 167 9.16 5.87 -1.18
CA ARG A 167 10.16 6.19 -2.21
C ARG A 167 10.54 7.67 -2.23
N GLN A 168 9.88 8.46 -1.41
CA GLN A 168 10.14 9.88 -1.25
C GLN A 168 9.61 10.35 0.11
N LYS A 169 10.22 11.38 0.65
CA LYS A 169 9.69 12.08 1.83
C LYS A 169 8.53 12.99 1.40
N VAL A 170 7.44 12.94 2.15
CA VAL A 170 6.26 13.78 1.92
C VAL A 170 5.96 14.58 3.17
N GLN A 171 5.73 15.88 3.02
CA GLN A 171 5.42 16.75 4.15
C GLN A 171 4.22 16.24 4.95
N GLY A 172 4.37 16.20 6.26
CA GLY A 172 3.34 15.73 7.18
C GLY A 172 3.20 14.21 7.28
N TRP A 173 4.07 13.43 6.61
CA TRP A 173 4.18 11.99 6.75
C TRP A 173 5.58 11.63 7.23
N ASP A 174 5.67 10.81 8.28
CA ASP A 174 6.89 10.10 8.55
C ASP A 174 7.06 9.02 7.47
N SER A 175 8.30 8.66 7.16
CA SER A 175 8.59 7.78 6.03
C SER A 175 9.58 6.71 6.45
N PHE A 176 9.35 5.48 6.00
CA PHE A 176 10.29 4.37 6.13
C PHE A 176 10.36 3.60 4.81
N GLY A 177 11.55 3.48 4.24
CA GLY A 177 11.78 2.81 2.96
C GLY A 177 13.25 2.82 2.57
N ASN A 178 13.62 2.04 1.55
CA ASN A 178 15.00 1.89 1.11
C ASN A 178 15.43 2.95 0.07
N GLU A 179 14.48 3.78 -0.39
CA GLU A 179 14.73 4.78 -1.45
C GLU A 179 14.68 6.23 -0.90
N ILE A 180 14.68 6.43 0.43
CA ILE A 180 14.56 7.74 1.09
C ILE A 180 15.78 8.10 1.96
#